data_260251064fc4381cc40e7c5e479fba0f
#
_entry.id   260251064fc4381cc40e7c5e479fba0f
#
_cell.length_a   1.000
_cell.length_b   1.000
_cell.length_c   1.000
_cell.angle_alpha   90.00
_cell.angle_beta   90.00
_cell.angle_gamma   90.00
#
_symmetry.space_group_name_H-M   'P 1'
#
loop_
_entity.id
_entity.type
_entity.pdbx_description
1 polymer ?
#
loop_
_entity_poly.entity_id
_entity_poly.type
_entity_poly.pdbx_seq_one_letter_code
_entity_poly.pdbx_strand_id
1 'polypeptide(L)'
;MQISNLKHGGNVYANAKKLNLLPSEIIDASASLVPFDPPQILIDSLNAGIKNLGFRYYPERNLNNLTEIIGKFHGINPDNILPGFIP
;
A
#
# COMPACT_ATOMS: atom_id res chain seq x y z
N MET A 1 -6.81 -31.44 3.12
CA MET A 1 -7.14 -30.26 3.94
C MET A 1 -7.38 -29.08 3.03
N GLN A 2 -8.57 -28.57 3.01
CA GLN A 2 -8.87 -27.40 2.19
C GLN A 2 -8.39 -26.16 2.92
N ILE A 3 -7.39 -25.50 2.37
CA ILE A 3 -6.85 -24.21 2.83
C ILE A 3 -7.91 -23.09 2.69
N SER A 4 -9.01 -23.37 1.96
CA SER A 4 -10.12 -22.45 1.72
C SER A 4 -10.90 -22.02 2.98
N ASN A 5 -10.61 -22.63 4.15
CA ASN A 5 -11.24 -22.25 5.42
C ASN A 5 -10.46 -21.17 6.19
N LEU A 6 -9.27 -20.80 5.74
CA LEU A 6 -8.54 -19.67 6.29
C LEU A 6 -9.17 -18.38 5.76
N LYS A 7 -10.13 -17.86 6.50
CA LYS A 7 -10.76 -16.59 6.19
C LYS A 7 -9.85 -15.46 6.64
N HIS A 8 -9.18 -14.84 5.70
CA HIS A 8 -8.50 -13.58 5.93
C HIS A 8 -9.47 -12.41 5.73
N GLY A 9 -9.30 -11.35 6.49
CA GLY A 9 -10.01 -10.10 6.27
C GLY A 9 -9.64 -9.44 4.93
N GLY A 10 -10.37 -8.42 4.53
CA GLY A 10 -10.09 -7.62 3.33
C GLY A 10 -10.58 -8.21 2.02
N ASN A 11 -11.37 -9.27 2.04
CA ASN A 11 -11.90 -9.91 0.82
C ASN A 11 -13.23 -9.29 0.37
N VAL A 12 -13.22 -7.97 0.15
CA VAL A 12 -14.41 -7.19 -0.19
C VAL A 12 -15.04 -7.65 -1.50
N TYR A 13 -14.25 -7.90 -2.52
CA TYR A 13 -14.76 -8.30 -3.85
C TYR A 13 -15.49 -9.63 -3.83
N ALA A 14 -14.95 -10.62 -3.15
CA ALA A 14 -15.60 -11.93 -3.05
C ALA A 14 -16.89 -11.86 -2.22
N ASN A 15 -16.89 -11.09 -1.15
CA ASN A 15 -18.07 -10.89 -0.32
C ASN A 15 -19.15 -10.07 -1.04
N ALA A 16 -18.77 -9.04 -1.76
CA ALA A 16 -19.69 -8.26 -2.59
C ALA A 16 -20.38 -9.14 -3.64
N LYS A 17 -19.61 -9.94 -4.34
CA LYS A 17 -20.14 -10.89 -5.32
C LYS A 17 -21.13 -11.88 -4.68
N LYS A 18 -20.78 -12.42 -3.51
CA LYS A 18 -21.61 -13.39 -2.79
C LYS A 18 -22.94 -12.81 -2.32
N LEU A 19 -22.92 -11.52 -1.95
CA LEU A 19 -24.09 -10.79 -1.47
C LEU A 19 -24.86 -10.07 -2.58
N ASN A 20 -24.38 -10.14 -3.81
CA ASN A 20 -24.90 -9.42 -4.96
C ASN A 20 -24.95 -7.89 -4.74
N LEU A 21 -23.88 -7.38 -4.16
CA LEU A 21 -23.65 -5.97 -3.88
C LEU A 21 -22.44 -5.44 -4.67
N LEU A 22 -22.35 -4.13 -4.79
CA LEU A 22 -21.12 -3.49 -5.25
C LEU A 22 -20.07 -3.46 -4.10
N PRO A 23 -18.79 -3.54 -4.40
CA PRO A 23 -17.75 -3.40 -3.36
C PRO A 23 -17.87 -2.13 -2.53
N SER A 24 -18.34 -1.03 -3.14
CA SER A 24 -18.55 0.27 -2.47
C SER A 24 -19.71 0.27 -1.46
N GLU A 25 -20.59 -0.72 -1.52
CA GLU A 25 -21.71 -0.86 -0.58
C GLU A 25 -21.34 -1.64 0.68
N ILE A 26 -20.11 -2.15 0.75
CA ILE A 26 -19.61 -2.93 1.89
C ILE A 26 -18.76 -2.06 2.78
N ILE A 27 -19.09 -2.03 4.05
CA ILE A 27 -18.23 -1.45 5.09
C ILE A 27 -17.29 -2.55 5.57
N ASP A 28 -16.01 -2.43 5.24
CA ASP A 28 -15.00 -3.43 5.62
C ASP A 28 -14.31 -3.01 6.92
N ALA A 29 -14.65 -3.70 8.00
CA ALA A 29 -13.99 -3.56 9.29
C ALA A 29 -13.05 -4.74 9.60
N SER A 30 -12.79 -5.61 8.64
CA SER A 30 -12.01 -6.83 8.82
C SER A 30 -10.51 -6.66 8.61
N ALA A 31 -10.07 -5.51 8.13
CA ALA A 31 -8.68 -5.19 7.86
C ALA A 31 -8.33 -3.78 8.36
N SER A 32 -7.08 -3.60 8.77
CA SER A 32 -6.58 -2.30 9.25
C SER A 32 -6.21 -1.41 8.05
N LEU A 33 -7.20 -1.00 7.30
CA LEU A 33 -7.05 -0.10 6.17
C LEU A 33 -7.62 1.27 6.51
N VAL A 34 -7.01 2.30 5.94
CA VAL A 34 -7.52 3.67 6.07
C VAL A 34 -8.82 3.79 5.26
N PRO A 35 -9.95 4.19 5.88
CA PRO A 35 -11.26 4.22 5.21
C PRO A 35 -11.47 5.48 4.36
N PHE A 36 -10.42 6.21 4.05
CA PHE A 36 -10.47 7.45 3.27
C PHE A 36 -9.79 7.25 1.93
N ASP A 37 -10.19 8.05 0.96
CA ASP A 37 -9.47 8.12 -0.31
C ASP A 37 -8.02 8.57 -0.08
N PRO A 38 -7.08 8.09 -0.91
CA PRO A 38 -5.70 8.52 -0.79
C PRO A 38 -5.59 10.04 -1.01
N PRO A 39 -4.67 10.73 -0.30
CA PRO A 39 -4.45 12.15 -0.51
C PRO A 39 -4.10 12.46 -1.97
N GLN A 40 -4.59 13.59 -2.47
CA GLN A 40 -4.35 13.99 -3.86
C GLN A 40 -2.86 14.08 -4.19
N ILE A 41 -2.05 14.55 -3.24
CA ILE A 41 -0.59 14.61 -3.41
C ILE A 41 0.03 13.24 -3.70
N LEU A 42 -0.49 12.18 -3.09
CA LEU A 42 -0.03 10.81 -3.37
C LEU A 42 -0.38 10.39 -4.79
N ILE A 43 -1.61 10.65 -5.20
CA ILE A 43 -2.10 10.32 -6.56
C ILE A 43 -1.26 11.07 -7.61
N ASP A 44 -1.02 12.36 -7.39
CA ASP A 44 -0.24 13.19 -8.30
C ASP A 44 1.22 12.69 -8.41
N SER A 45 1.81 12.30 -7.27
CA SER A 45 3.16 11.76 -7.23
C SER A 45 3.28 10.43 -7.97
N LEU A 46 2.30 9.55 -7.82
CA LEU A 46 2.26 8.27 -8.54
C LEU A 46 2.11 8.49 -10.05
N ASN A 47 1.22 9.39 -10.45
CA ASN A 47 1.04 9.73 -11.87
C ASN A 47 2.29 10.36 -12.47
N ALA A 48 2.98 11.22 -11.75
CA ALA A 48 4.25 11.79 -12.17
C ALA A 48 5.33 10.70 -12.31
N GLY A 49 5.38 9.75 -11.39
CA GLY A 49 6.30 8.61 -11.45
C GLY A 49 6.05 7.73 -12.68
N ILE A 50 4.80 7.51 -13.03
CA ILE A 50 4.42 6.77 -14.24
C ILE A 50 4.86 7.53 -15.50
N LYS A 51 4.55 8.82 -15.59
CA LYS A 51 4.92 9.67 -16.73
C LYS A 51 6.43 9.76 -16.95
N ASN A 52 7.18 9.83 -15.86
CA ASN A 52 8.63 9.92 -15.88
C ASN A 52 9.33 8.56 -16.01
N LEU A 53 8.56 7.49 -16.30
CA LEU A 53 9.07 6.13 -16.47
C LEU A 53 9.91 5.65 -15.26
N GLY A 54 9.49 5.99 -14.05
CA GLY A 54 10.20 5.63 -12.81
C GLY A 54 10.40 4.13 -12.63
N PHE A 55 9.51 3.31 -13.19
CA PHE A 55 9.63 1.85 -13.20
C PHE A 55 10.56 1.29 -14.28
N ARG A 56 11.17 2.13 -15.12
CA ARG A 56 12.12 1.74 -16.18
C ARG A 56 13.43 1.21 -15.60
N TYR A 57 13.78 1.64 -14.41
CA TYR A 57 15.03 1.30 -13.75
C TYR A 57 14.77 0.37 -12.57
N TYR A 58 15.77 -0.44 -12.22
CA TYR A 58 15.73 -1.16 -10.96
C TYR A 58 15.65 -0.19 -9.79
N PRO A 59 14.96 -0.57 -8.69
CA PRO A 59 15.00 0.21 -7.47
C PRO A 59 16.43 0.42 -6.99
N GLU A 60 16.68 1.55 -6.37
CA GLU A 60 17.94 1.83 -5.71
C GLU A 60 18.25 0.73 -4.67
N ARG A 61 19.45 0.17 -4.71
CA ARG A 61 19.80 -1.03 -3.93
C ARG A 61 19.53 -0.89 -2.44
N ASN A 62 19.92 0.24 -1.85
CA ASN A 62 19.76 0.48 -0.42
C ASN A 62 18.58 1.39 -0.09
N LEU A 63 17.78 1.77 -1.07
CA LEU A 63 16.66 2.70 -0.91
C LEU A 63 17.06 3.98 -0.16
N ASN A 64 18.26 4.50 -0.45
CA ASN A 64 18.83 5.65 0.27
C ASN A 64 17.94 6.88 0.19
N ASN A 65 17.39 7.17 -0.99
CA ASN A 65 16.49 8.30 -1.16
C ASN A 65 15.25 8.17 -0.27
N LEU A 66 14.68 6.98 -0.16
CA LEU A 66 13.54 6.71 0.70
C LEU A 66 13.90 6.89 2.19
N THR A 67 15.01 6.32 2.63
CA THR A 67 15.44 6.42 4.02
C THR A 67 15.80 7.85 4.42
N GLU A 68 16.39 8.62 3.51
CA GLU A 68 16.66 10.05 3.72
C GLU A 68 15.38 10.86 3.92
N ILE A 69 14.38 10.63 3.07
CA ILE A 69 13.08 11.31 3.16
C ILE A 69 12.37 10.94 4.48
N ILE A 70 12.35 9.66 4.83
CA ILE A 70 11.75 9.19 6.08
C ILE A 70 12.50 9.78 7.28
N GLY A 71 13.83 9.77 7.25
CA GLY A 71 14.66 10.33 8.30
C GLY A 71 14.41 11.82 8.50
N LYS A 72 14.31 12.58 7.42
CA LYS A 72 14.00 14.00 7.45
C LYS A 72 12.62 14.28 8.03
N PHE A 73 11.62 13.49 7.64
CA PHE A 73 10.25 13.65 8.12
C PHE A 73 10.13 13.37 9.62
N HIS A 74 10.81 12.35 10.12
CA HIS A 74 10.74 11.93 11.52
C HIS A 74 11.84 12.49 12.41
N GLY A 75 12.82 13.23 11.87
CA GLY A 75 13.97 13.72 12.63
C GLY A 75 14.90 12.59 13.10
N ILE A 76 15.02 11.54 12.33
CA ILE A 76 15.83 10.36 12.65
C ILE A 76 16.98 10.24 11.64
N ASN A 77 18.15 9.80 12.11
CA ASN A 77 19.26 9.51 11.22
C ASN A 77 18.86 8.40 10.23
N PRO A 78 19.01 8.60 8.90
CA PRO A 78 18.70 7.60 7.90
C PRO A 78 19.37 6.23 8.12
N ASP A 79 20.56 6.22 8.71
CA ASP A 79 21.28 4.98 9.04
C ASP A 79 20.56 4.10 10.06
N ASN A 80 19.62 4.66 10.80
CA ASN A 80 18.78 3.94 11.76
C ASN A 80 17.46 3.44 11.15
N ILE A 81 17.28 3.58 9.84
CA ILE A 81 16.07 3.19 9.14
C ILE A 81 16.38 1.99 8.24
N LEU A 82 15.68 0.89 8.45
CA LEU A 82 15.77 -0.31 7.64
C LEU A 82 14.46 -0.54 6.88
N PRO A 83 14.42 -0.20 5.60
CA PRO A 83 13.26 -0.53 4.77
C PRO A 83 13.23 -2.03 4.48
N GLY A 84 12.02 -2.60 4.45
CA GLY A 84 11.83 -4.01 4.15
C GLY A 84 10.45 -4.28 3.59
N PHE A 85 10.29 -5.47 3.05
CA PHE A 85 8.99 -5.95 2.59
C PHE A 85 8.42 -6.91 3.61
N ILE A 86 7.12 -6.77 3.87
CA ILE A 86 6.39 -7.72 4.71
C ILE A 86 5.93 -8.85 3.78
N PRO A 87 6.31 -10.11 4.07
CA PRO A 87 5.90 -11.25 3.27
C PRO A 87 4.41 -11.54 3.37
#